data_ebf81db7ce5e665ec9dbe14fc1d412f0
#
_entry.id   ebf81db7ce5e665ec9dbe14fc1d412f0
#
_cell.length_a   1.000
_cell.length_b   1.000
_cell.length_c   1.000
_cell.angle_alpha   90.00
_cell.angle_beta   90.00
_cell.angle_gamma   90.00
#
_symmetry.space_group_name_H-M   'P 1'
#
loop_
_entity.id
_entity.type
_entity.pdbx_description
1 polymer ?
#
loop_
_entity_poly.entity_id
_entity_poly.type
_entity_poly.pdbx_seq_one_letter_code
_entity_poly.pdbx_strand_id
1 'polypeptide(L)'
;MRFGPAIAVAAIWTLIPCSIASLGAAGTPLIDAVRSRDADRVKSLVKARADVNAPQGDGSTALQWAVHLDDVTLVDYLLESGARVETANDLGVTPLYISCTNRNGALTERLLKAGANPNAALPNGETVLMNCARTGSVQGVRALLAKGARANDKETAHDQTALMWAAAQGQSEVVAALVKAGADLRARSRVYQQTVTSEVTQRAGREELNYNVPRGGMTPLLFAARSGDAESVRILVDAGADKNETMPDGTPALTLAAYSGHTDAATMLLEKGADPNAAEVGFTALHAAVLRRDIQLLRTLLKFKANPSARMTKGTPMRRTSQDFDLPVVYLGATPFALAARFVEAEMVRELAKAGADTSIGLADGATPLMLAAGHGFVANADRRGLSINDGGRIEPESRVVETVTAILDLGADVNATRKGDETALHVATQRGYNEVIKLLVSKGASVNARNANGQTALGLLTGRTGRTENRRGQTEERQSTAELLRSLGATE
;
A
#
# COMPACT_ATOMS: atom_id res chain seq x y z
N MET A 1 0.39 1.60 0.00
CA MET A 1 -0.42 2.33 -0.98
C MET A 1 -1.85 2.39 -0.47
N ARG A 2 -2.20 3.43 0.26
CA ARG A 2 -3.61 3.81 0.23
C ARG A 2 -3.82 4.34 -1.18
N PHE A 3 -4.62 3.66 -2.01
CA PHE A 3 -5.26 4.36 -3.09
C PHE A 3 -5.94 5.57 -2.44
N GLY A 4 -5.68 6.75 -2.98
CA GLY A 4 -6.69 7.75 -2.97
C GLY A 4 -7.97 7.04 -3.39
N PRO A 5 -9.12 7.36 -2.83
CA PRO A 5 -10.33 6.63 -3.10
C PRO A 5 -10.40 6.40 -4.59
N ALA A 6 -10.55 5.14 -5.02
CA ALA A 6 -11.16 4.89 -6.32
C ALA A 6 -12.25 5.95 -6.39
N ILE A 7 -12.20 6.79 -7.40
CA ILE A 7 -13.16 7.88 -7.56
C ILE A 7 -14.50 7.24 -7.27
N ALA A 8 -14.95 7.44 -6.03
CA ALA A 8 -16.19 6.86 -5.60
C ALA A 8 -17.25 7.61 -6.38
N VAL A 9 -17.84 6.93 -7.33
CA VAL A 9 -19.17 7.33 -7.86
C VAL A 9 -20.18 7.44 -6.70
N ALA A 10 -19.81 7.02 -5.48
CA ALA A 10 -20.56 7.26 -4.24
C ALA A 10 -20.66 8.74 -3.83
N ALA A 11 -19.90 9.65 -4.43
CA ALA A 11 -19.98 11.09 -4.11
C ALA A 11 -21.18 11.81 -4.75
N ILE A 12 -22.05 11.12 -5.49
CA ILE A 12 -23.20 11.78 -6.15
C ILE A 12 -24.42 11.88 -5.21
N TRP A 13 -24.39 11.24 -4.02
CA TRP A 13 -25.53 11.26 -3.09
C TRP A 13 -25.18 11.78 -1.68
N THR A 14 -24.06 12.47 -1.50
CA THR A 14 -23.82 13.14 -0.22
C THR A 14 -24.70 14.39 -0.13
N LEU A 15 -25.56 14.40 0.86
CA LEU A 15 -26.36 15.50 1.36
C LEU A 15 -25.58 16.84 1.32
N ILE A 16 -25.90 17.67 0.36
CA ILE A 16 -25.70 19.10 0.44
C ILE A 16 -26.97 19.67 1.07
N PRO A 17 -26.93 20.23 2.26
CA PRO A 17 -28.00 21.11 2.69
C PRO A 17 -27.78 22.43 1.96
N CYS A 18 -28.21 22.50 0.73
CA CYS A 18 -28.21 23.76 0.01
C CYS A 18 -29.62 24.28 -0.05
N SER A 19 -29.92 25.26 0.80
CA SER A 19 -31.01 26.20 0.63
C SER A 19 -30.70 27.06 -0.59
N ILE A 20 -30.88 26.49 -1.78
CA ILE A 20 -30.99 27.25 -3.01
C ILE A 20 -32.37 26.95 -3.53
N ALA A 21 -33.20 27.97 -3.57
CA ALA A 21 -34.45 27.96 -4.33
C ALA A 21 -34.09 27.56 -5.76
N SER A 22 -34.22 26.26 -6.08
CA SER A 22 -34.04 25.74 -7.43
C SER A 22 -35.23 26.16 -8.27
N LEU A 23 -34.99 26.97 -9.27
CA LEU A 23 -35.86 26.97 -10.45
C LEU A 23 -35.84 25.54 -11.03
N GLY A 24 -36.84 24.81 -10.73
CA GLY A 24 -37.61 23.73 -11.23
C GLY A 24 -37.03 22.73 -12.18
N ALA A 25 -36.91 21.51 -11.75
CA ALA A 25 -37.59 20.39 -12.37
C ALA A 25 -38.57 19.91 -11.29
N ALA A 26 -39.85 20.21 -11.47
CA ALA A 26 -40.90 19.70 -10.59
C ALA A 26 -40.82 18.16 -10.64
N GLY A 27 -40.46 17.53 -9.48
CA GLY A 27 -40.57 16.10 -9.33
C GLY A 27 -41.99 15.69 -9.73
N THR A 28 -42.15 14.52 -10.36
CA THR A 28 -43.50 14.05 -10.60
C THR A 28 -44.14 13.81 -9.23
N PRO A 29 -45.44 14.11 -9.03
CA PRO A 29 -46.14 13.90 -7.78
C PRO A 29 -45.97 12.47 -7.22
N LEU A 30 -45.80 11.49 -8.09
CA LEU A 30 -45.55 10.10 -7.73
C LEU A 30 -44.15 9.90 -7.13
N ILE A 31 -43.12 10.50 -7.72
CA ILE A 31 -41.74 10.42 -7.17
C ILE A 31 -41.67 11.12 -5.80
N ASP A 32 -42.32 12.25 -5.64
CA ASP A 32 -42.34 12.97 -4.36
C ASP A 32 -43.04 12.13 -3.26
N ALA A 33 -44.14 11.44 -3.61
CA ALA A 33 -44.82 10.53 -2.70
C ALA A 33 -43.94 9.33 -2.31
N VAL A 34 -43.18 8.75 -3.27
CA VAL A 34 -42.19 7.68 -3.01
C VAL A 34 -41.06 8.18 -2.09
N ARG A 35 -40.49 9.33 -2.38
CA ARG A 35 -39.38 9.93 -1.59
C ARG A 35 -39.82 10.21 -0.15
N SER A 36 -41.06 10.64 0.06
CA SER A 36 -41.65 10.88 1.38
C SER A 36 -42.14 9.59 2.07
N ARG A 37 -42.02 8.42 1.42
CA ARG A 37 -42.53 7.12 1.88
C ARG A 37 -44.04 7.13 2.18
N ASP A 38 -44.79 7.96 1.50
CA ASP A 38 -46.24 8.06 1.64
C ASP A 38 -46.93 7.03 0.71
N ALA A 39 -47.02 5.79 1.24
CA ALA A 39 -47.60 4.67 0.49
C ALA A 39 -49.04 4.88 0.09
N ASP A 40 -49.85 5.58 0.89
CA ASP A 40 -51.27 5.83 0.59
C ASP A 40 -51.41 6.84 -0.55
N ARG A 41 -50.57 7.86 -0.55
CA ARG A 41 -50.50 8.84 -1.65
C ARG A 41 -49.98 8.18 -2.92
N VAL A 42 -48.98 7.30 -2.87
CA VAL A 42 -48.53 6.52 -4.03
C VAL A 42 -49.68 5.70 -4.60
N LYS A 43 -50.42 4.93 -3.78
CA LYS A 43 -51.56 4.13 -4.22
C LYS A 43 -52.66 4.98 -4.82
N SER A 44 -52.94 6.12 -4.22
CA SER A 44 -53.95 7.07 -4.72
C SER A 44 -53.57 7.62 -6.10
N LEU A 45 -52.32 8.03 -6.28
CA LEU A 45 -51.82 8.56 -7.57
C LEU A 45 -51.86 7.51 -8.69
N VAL A 46 -51.41 6.27 -8.38
CA VAL A 46 -51.44 5.16 -9.34
C VAL A 46 -52.88 4.80 -9.71
N LYS A 47 -53.83 4.76 -8.77
CA LYS A 47 -55.27 4.58 -9.05
C LYS A 47 -55.85 5.71 -9.92
N ALA A 48 -55.33 6.92 -9.73
CA ALA A 48 -55.68 8.07 -10.58
C ALA A 48 -54.99 8.05 -11.97
N ARG A 49 -54.34 6.93 -12.33
CA ARG A 49 -53.61 6.72 -13.60
C ARG A 49 -52.41 7.65 -13.81
N ALA A 50 -51.75 8.06 -12.73
CA ALA A 50 -50.45 8.70 -12.87
C ALA A 50 -49.50 7.75 -13.64
N ASP A 51 -48.69 8.33 -14.55
CA ASP A 51 -47.68 7.52 -15.26
C ASP A 51 -46.60 7.03 -14.31
N VAL A 52 -46.59 5.72 -14.02
CA VAL A 52 -45.66 5.05 -13.11
C VAL A 52 -44.21 5.16 -13.61
N ASN A 53 -44.03 5.38 -14.92
CA ASN A 53 -42.73 5.45 -15.57
C ASN A 53 -42.28 6.89 -15.87
N ALA A 54 -43.04 7.89 -15.45
CA ALA A 54 -42.66 9.29 -15.65
C ALA A 54 -41.32 9.59 -14.93
N PRO A 55 -40.29 10.06 -15.66
CA PRO A 55 -39.01 10.39 -15.06
C PRO A 55 -39.02 11.77 -14.44
N GLN A 56 -38.18 12.02 -13.46
CA GLN A 56 -37.79 13.36 -13.03
C GLN A 56 -36.67 13.93 -13.92
N GLY A 57 -36.17 15.14 -13.60
CA GLY A 57 -35.22 15.87 -14.44
C GLY A 57 -33.88 15.21 -14.73
N ASP A 58 -33.48 14.20 -13.95
CA ASP A 58 -32.25 13.39 -14.14
C ASP A 58 -32.52 12.02 -14.77
N GLY A 59 -33.75 11.81 -15.27
CA GLY A 59 -34.18 10.55 -15.83
C GLY A 59 -34.61 9.49 -14.80
N SER A 60 -34.49 9.75 -13.49
CA SER A 60 -34.84 8.78 -12.43
C SER A 60 -36.37 8.62 -12.32
N THR A 61 -36.79 7.37 -12.02
CA THR A 61 -38.21 6.99 -11.88
C THR A 61 -38.62 6.71 -10.46
N ALA A 62 -39.92 6.57 -10.20
CA ALA A 62 -40.47 6.16 -8.92
C ALA A 62 -39.92 4.82 -8.46
N LEU A 63 -39.73 3.84 -9.37
CA LEU A 63 -39.13 2.54 -9.04
C LEU A 63 -37.67 2.66 -8.56
N GLN A 64 -36.85 3.49 -9.21
CA GLN A 64 -35.49 3.72 -8.78
C GLN A 64 -35.43 4.32 -7.38
N TRP A 65 -36.29 5.25 -7.06
CA TRP A 65 -36.39 5.83 -5.71
C TRP A 65 -36.87 4.81 -4.67
N ALA A 66 -37.85 3.96 -5.01
CA ALA A 66 -38.31 2.90 -4.11
C ALA A 66 -37.19 1.90 -3.80
N VAL A 67 -36.39 1.51 -4.81
CA VAL A 67 -35.21 0.66 -4.63
C VAL A 67 -34.12 1.37 -3.82
N HIS A 68 -33.88 2.65 -4.08
CA HIS A 68 -32.90 3.45 -3.34
C HIS A 68 -33.24 3.54 -1.84
N LEU A 69 -34.53 3.61 -1.53
CA LEU A 69 -35.04 3.65 -0.15
C LEU A 69 -35.15 2.27 0.51
N ASP A 70 -34.79 1.19 -0.19
CA ASP A 70 -34.95 -0.20 0.23
C ASP A 70 -36.40 -0.58 0.61
N ASP A 71 -37.39 0.09 0.03
CA ASP A 71 -38.81 -0.17 0.30
C ASP A 71 -39.32 -1.30 -0.59
N VAL A 72 -39.17 -2.53 -0.07
CA VAL A 72 -39.54 -3.76 -0.78
C VAL A 72 -41.03 -3.75 -1.16
N THR A 73 -41.90 -3.30 -0.24
CA THR A 73 -43.36 -3.27 -0.45
C THR A 73 -43.73 -2.32 -1.58
N LEU A 74 -43.05 -1.17 -1.59
CA LEU A 74 -43.32 -0.16 -2.62
C LEU A 74 -42.74 -0.58 -3.98
N VAL A 75 -41.57 -1.26 -3.96
CA VAL A 75 -41.00 -1.85 -5.20
C VAL A 75 -41.96 -2.87 -5.81
N ASP A 76 -42.49 -3.80 -5.02
CA ASP A 76 -43.46 -4.79 -5.49
C ASP A 76 -44.71 -4.12 -6.07
N TYR A 77 -45.28 -3.16 -5.34
CA TYR A 77 -46.47 -2.44 -5.79
C TYR A 77 -46.25 -1.67 -7.13
N LEU A 78 -45.11 -1.01 -7.26
CA LEU A 78 -44.77 -0.29 -8.49
C LEU A 78 -44.56 -1.24 -9.66
N LEU A 79 -43.89 -2.38 -9.45
CA LEU A 79 -43.71 -3.40 -10.49
C LEU A 79 -45.05 -4.00 -10.93
N GLU A 80 -45.93 -4.34 -10.01
CA GLU A 80 -47.30 -4.80 -10.28
C GLU A 80 -48.14 -3.75 -11.01
N SER A 81 -47.84 -2.48 -10.78
CA SER A 81 -48.49 -1.34 -11.43
C SER A 81 -47.90 -1.00 -12.80
N GLY A 82 -46.95 -1.80 -13.34
CA GLY A 82 -46.36 -1.64 -14.67
C GLY A 82 -45.13 -0.75 -14.72
N ALA A 83 -44.43 -0.58 -13.60
CA ALA A 83 -43.11 0.09 -13.60
C ALA A 83 -42.11 -0.70 -14.46
N ARG A 84 -41.41 -0.01 -15.36
CA ARG A 84 -40.36 -0.61 -16.21
C ARG A 84 -39.10 -0.87 -15.42
N VAL A 85 -38.74 -2.13 -15.26
CA VAL A 85 -37.59 -2.57 -14.45
C VAL A 85 -36.25 -2.16 -15.06
N GLU A 86 -36.19 -1.92 -16.36
CA GLU A 86 -34.97 -1.60 -17.14
C GLU A 86 -34.71 -0.09 -17.30
N THR A 87 -35.59 0.78 -16.82
CA THR A 87 -35.40 2.23 -17.03
C THR A 87 -34.12 2.69 -16.33
N ALA A 88 -33.20 3.22 -17.14
CA ALA A 88 -31.98 3.84 -16.64
C ALA A 88 -32.18 5.36 -16.55
N ASN A 89 -31.52 5.98 -15.56
CA ASN A 89 -31.43 7.44 -15.51
C ASN A 89 -30.35 7.96 -16.49
N ASP A 90 -30.11 9.28 -16.52
CA ASP A 90 -29.14 9.93 -17.42
C ASP A 90 -27.69 9.43 -17.25
N LEU A 91 -27.36 8.82 -16.11
CA LEU A 91 -26.07 8.21 -15.83
C LEU A 91 -26.00 6.72 -16.22
N GLY A 92 -27.08 6.15 -16.75
CA GLY A 92 -27.17 4.73 -17.06
C GLY A 92 -27.51 3.84 -15.86
N VAL A 93 -27.84 4.43 -14.71
CA VAL A 93 -28.13 3.69 -13.47
C VAL A 93 -29.55 3.11 -13.56
N THR A 94 -29.64 1.77 -13.45
CA THR A 94 -30.92 1.02 -13.40
C THR A 94 -31.35 0.72 -11.96
N PRO A 95 -32.63 0.37 -11.72
CA PRO A 95 -33.04 -0.14 -10.40
C PRO A 95 -32.19 -1.30 -9.91
N LEU A 96 -31.81 -2.23 -10.80
CA LEU A 96 -30.95 -3.37 -10.47
C LEU A 96 -29.54 -2.93 -10.00
N TYR A 97 -28.97 -1.89 -10.63
CA TYR A 97 -27.69 -1.32 -10.20
C TYR A 97 -27.77 -0.73 -8.78
N ILE A 98 -28.88 -0.01 -8.47
CA ILE A 98 -29.12 0.59 -7.14
C ILE A 98 -29.23 -0.49 -6.06
N SER A 99 -29.93 -1.60 -6.33
CA SER A 99 -30.06 -2.71 -5.35
C SER A 99 -28.72 -3.30 -4.95
N CYS A 100 -27.74 -3.38 -5.89
CA CYS A 100 -26.37 -3.77 -5.61
C CYS A 100 -25.61 -2.72 -4.79
N THR A 101 -25.82 -1.44 -5.08
CA THR A 101 -25.23 -0.33 -4.31
C THR A 101 -25.69 -0.38 -2.84
N ASN A 102 -26.97 -0.67 -2.62
CA ASN A 102 -27.56 -0.84 -1.29
C ASN A 102 -27.18 -2.16 -0.60
N ARG A 103 -26.51 -3.08 -1.32
CA ARG A 103 -26.22 -4.45 -0.87
C ARG A 103 -27.47 -5.27 -0.56
N ASN A 104 -28.62 -4.90 -1.12
CA ASN A 104 -29.90 -5.56 -0.89
C ASN A 104 -30.11 -6.69 -1.91
N GLY A 105 -29.62 -7.90 -1.56
CA GLY A 105 -29.74 -9.07 -2.40
C GLY A 105 -31.20 -9.51 -2.64
N ALA A 106 -32.09 -9.28 -1.67
CA ALA A 106 -33.51 -9.60 -1.84
C ALA A 106 -34.18 -8.72 -2.90
N LEU A 107 -33.88 -7.42 -2.93
CA LEU A 107 -34.32 -6.53 -4.01
C LEU A 107 -33.69 -6.91 -5.36
N THR A 108 -32.40 -7.27 -5.36
CA THR A 108 -31.74 -7.77 -6.57
C THR A 108 -32.47 -8.97 -7.16
N GLU A 109 -32.83 -9.97 -6.33
CA GLU A 109 -33.60 -11.14 -6.77
C GLU A 109 -34.99 -10.78 -7.32
N ARG A 110 -35.70 -9.85 -6.66
CA ARG A 110 -37.02 -9.39 -7.11
C ARG A 110 -36.97 -8.70 -8.46
N LEU A 111 -36.02 -7.79 -8.67
CA LEU A 111 -35.84 -7.10 -9.92
C LEU A 111 -35.43 -8.07 -11.04
N LEU A 112 -34.57 -9.05 -10.76
CA LEU A 112 -34.23 -10.12 -11.72
C LEU A 112 -35.41 -11.04 -12.04
N LYS A 113 -36.31 -11.29 -11.09
CA LYS A 113 -37.58 -12.00 -11.35
C LYS A 113 -38.52 -11.17 -12.21
N ALA A 114 -38.54 -9.86 -12.03
CA ALA A 114 -39.32 -8.93 -12.87
C ALA A 114 -38.73 -8.70 -14.27
N GLY A 115 -37.64 -9.39 -14.62
CA GLY A 115 -37.02 -9.36 -15.94
C GLY A 115 -35.89 -8.36 -16.11
N ALA A 116 -35.30 -7.85 -15.02
CA ALA A 116 -34.12 -7.00 -15.12
C ALA A 116 -32.94 -7.74 -15.77
N ASN A 117 -32.23 -7.04 -16.67
CA ASN A 117 -31.08 -7.58 -17.40
C ASN A 117 -29.88 -7.77 -16.47
N PRO A 118 -29.44 -9.01 -16.19
CA PRO A 118 -28.30 -9.29 -15.29
C PRO A 118 -26.97 -8.75 -15.86
N ASN A 119 -26.91 -8.40 -17.13
CA ASN A 119 -25.74 -7.87 -17.82
C ASN A 119 -25.84 -6.35 -18.09
N ALA A 120 -26.77 -5.65 -17.44
CA ALA A 120 -26.84 -4.21 -17.54
C ALA A 120 -25.52 -3.57 -17.06
N ALA A 121 -25.08 -2.52 -17.76
CA ALA A 121 -23.82 -1.84 -17.49
C ALA A 121 -23.98 -0.34 -17.63
N LEU A 122 -23.16 0.39 -16.88
CA LEU A 122 -23.00 1.83 -17.05
C LEU A 122 -22.24 2.14 -18.37
N PRO A 123 -22.27 3.39 -18.86
CA PRO A 123 -21.55 3.78 -20.08
C PRO A 123 -20.05 3.48 -20.08
N ASN A 124 -19.43 3.42 -18.89
CA ASN A 124 -18.01 3.05 -18.71
C ASN A 124 -17.77 1.53 -18.70
N GLY A 125 -18.80 0.71 -18.99
CA GLY A 125 -18.71 -0.75 -18.99
C GLY A 125 -18.79 -1.40 -17.60
N GLU A 126 -18.95 -0.64 -16.52
CA GLU A 126 -19.16 -1.18 -15.17
C GLU A 126 -20.49 -1.92 -15.11
N THR A 127 -20.46 -3.26 -14.97
CA THR A 127 -21.65 -4.09 -14.90
C THR A 127 -22.28 -4.09 -13.52
N VAL A 128 -23.57 -4.45 -13.44
CA VAL A 128 -24.24 -4.65 -12.15
C VAL A 128 -23.53 -5.69 -11.30
N LEU A 129 -22.98 -6.75 -11.92
CA LEU A 129 -22.20 -7.76 -11.22
C LEU A 129 -20.93 -7.19 -10.56
N MET A 130 -20.22 -6.27 -11.27
CA MET A 130 -19.07 -5.58 -10.70
C MET A 130 -19.45 -4.73 -9.49
N ASN A 131 -20.57 -4.00 -9.57
CA ASN A 131 -21.07 -3.19 -8.46
C ASN A 131 -21.44 -4.07 -7.25
N CYS A 132 -22.20 -5.16 -7.45
CA CYS A 132 -22.51 -6.13 -6.39
C CYS A 132 -21.22 -6.74 -5.79
N ALA A 133 -20.23 -7.04 -6.62
CA ALA A 133 -18.94 -7.58 -6.18
C ALA A 133 -18.16 -6.59 -5.32
N ARG A 134 -18.11 -5.33 -5.74
CA ARG A 134 -17.46 -4.24 -5.01
C ARG A 134 -18.10 -3.97 -3.65
N THR A 135 -19.43 -3.98 -3.61
CA THR A 135 -20.19 -3.69 -2.37
C THR A 135 -20.25 -4.90 -1.43
N GLY A 136 -19.94 -6.11 -1.91
CA GLY A 136 -19.99 -7.33 -1.09
C GLY A 136 -21.39 -7.92 -0.95
N SER A 137 -22.29 -7.67 -1.91
CA SER A 137 -23.64 -8.26 -1.93
C SER A 137 -23.60 -9.72 -2.41
N VAL A 138 -23.24 -10.65 -1.52
CA VAL A 138 -23.10 -12.08 -1.84
C VAL A 138 -24.38 -12.66 -2.45
N GLN A 139 -25.54 -12.37 -1.87
CA GLN A 139 -26.84 -12.81 -2.38
C GLN A 139 -27.11 -12.21 -3.77
N GLY A 140 -26.83 -10.91 -3.94
CA GLY A 140 -26.97 -10.24 -5.24
C GLY A 140 -26.07 -10.85 -6.31
N VAL A 141 -24.80 -11.11 -5.98
CA VAL A 141 -23.86 -11.79 -6.90
C VAL A 141 -24.37 -13.17 -7.30
N ARG A 142 -24.81 -13.98 -6.33
CA ARG A 142 -25.37 -15.32 -6.62
C ARG A 142 -26.62 -15.25 -7.49
N ALA A 143 -27.50 -14.31 -7.22
CA ALA A 143 -28.72 -14.12 -8.01
C ALA A 143 -28.41 -13.69 -9.46
N LEU A 144 -27.47 -12.74 -9.63
CA LEU A 144 -27.02 -12.29 -10.96
C LEU A 144 -26.41 -13.45 -11.77
N LEU A 145 -25.48 -14.20 -11.15
CA LEU A 145 -24.84 -15.36 -11.79
C LEU A 145 -25.85 -16.43 -12.17
N ALA A 146 -26.81 -16.74 -11.29
CA ALA A 146 -27.90 -17.67 -11.58
C ALA A 146 -28.80 -17.23 -12.74
N LYS A 147 -28.86 -15.93 -13.03
CA LYS A 147 -29.59 -15.35 -14.17
C LYS A 147 -28.71 -15.09 -15.40
N GLY A 148 -27.48 -15.62 -15.43
CA GLY A 148 -26.59 -15.54 -16.58
C GLY A 148 -25.78 -14.26 -16.69
N ALA A 149 -25.48 -13.61 -15.56
CA ALA A 149 -24.51 -12.52 -15.56
C ALA A 149 -23.12 -13.04 -15.99
N ARG A 150 -22.49 -12.30 -16.91
CA ARG A 150 -21.16 -12.65 -17.44
C ARG A 150 -20.06 -12.27 -16.44
N ALA A 151 -19.45 -13.28 -15.82
CA ALA A 151 -18.46 -13.09 -14.75
C ALA A 151 -17.16 -12.41 -15.23
N ASN A 152 -16.86 -12.50 -16.54
CA ASN A 152 -15.58 -12.09 -17.12
C ASN A 152 -15.65 -10.79 -17.93
N ASP A 153 -16.79 -10.09 -17.94
CA ASP A 153 -16.89 -8.76 -18.53
C ASP A 153 -15.89 -7.82 -17.85
N LYS A 154 -15.39 -6.85 -18.64
CA LYS A 154 -14.41 -5.86 -18.18
C LYS A 154 -14.96 -4.46 -18.34
N GLU A 155 -14.75 -3.61 -17.33
CA GLU A 155 -15.01 -2.18 -17.50
C GLU A 155 -13.92 -1.53 -18.38
N THR A 156 -14.25 -0.37 -18.99
CA THR A 156 -13.43 0.20 -20.06
C THR A 156 -12.25 1.04 -19.60
N ALA A 157 -12.24 1.52 -18.35
CA ALA A 157 -11.18 2.40 -17.85
C ALA A 157 -9.89 1.62 -17.50
N HIS A 158 -10.04 0.47 -16.83
CA HIS A 158 -8.91 -0.28 -16.28
C HIS A 158 -8.92 -1.76 -16.67
N ASP A 159 -9.85 -2.22 -17.51
CA ASP A 159 -10.05 -3.64 -17.89
C ASP A 159 -10.27 -4.56 -16.68
N GLN A 160 -10.88 -4.04 -15.61
CA GLN A 160 -11.10 -4.82 -14.38
C GLN A 160 -12.39 -5.64 -14.49
N THR A 161 -12.36 -6.84 -13.87
CA THR A 161 -13.49 -7.77 -13.77
C THR A 161 -14.15 -7.69 -12.39
N ALA A 162 -15.34 -8.29 -12.26
CA ALA A 162 -16.03 -8.41 -10.97
C ALA A 162 -15.18 -9.12 -9.92
N LEU A 163 -14.40 -10.15 -10.30
CA LEU A 163 -13.50 -10.86 -9.40
C LEU A 163 -12.37 -9.97 -8.88
N MET A 164 -11.80 -9.11 -9.73
CA MET A 164 -10.79 -8.13 -9.30
C MET A 164 -11.36 -7.12 -8.32
N TRP A 165 -12.60 -6.67 -8.53
CA TRP A 165 -13.26 -5.72 -7.64
C TRP A 165 -13.56 -6.35 -6.27
N ALA A 166 -14.05 -7.61 -6.25
CA ALA A 166 -14.25 -8.35 -5.00
C ALA A 166 -12.95 -8.52 -4.22
N ALA A 167 -11.88 -8.96 -4.88
CA ALA A 167 -10.56 -9.16 -4.28
C ALA A 167 -9.94 -7.85 -3.76
N ALA A 168 -10.10 -6.74 -4.51
CA ALA A 168 -9.61 -5.42 -4.11
C ALA A 168 -10.31 -4.85 -2.87
N GLN A 169 -11.56 -5.27 -2.61
CA GLN A 169 -12.37 -4.83 -1.48
C GLN A 169 -12.39 -5.85 -0.32
N GLY A 170 -11.65 -6.96 -0.42
CA GLY A 170 -11.62 -8.00 0.61
C GLY A 170 -12.96 -8.73 0.78
N GLN A 171 -13.69 -8.94 -0.30
CA GLN A 171 -15.02 -9.60 -0.27
C GLN A 171 -14.88 -11.11 -0.53
N SER A 172 -14.28 -11.84 0.41
CA SER A 172 -13.90 -13.25 0.22
C SER A 172 -15.07 -14.18 -0.15
N GLU A 173 -16.26 -13.98 0.42
CA GLU A 173 -17.44 -14.77 0.07
C GLU A 173 -17.91 -14.50 -1.38
N VAL A 174 -17.76 -13.27 -1.86
CA VAL A 174 -18.03 -12.90 -3.25
C VAL A 174 -16.97 -13.50 -4.17
N VAL A 175 -15.69 -13.44 -3.77
CA VAL A 175 -14.58 -14.12 -4.48
C VAL A 175 -14.91 -15.61 -4.65
N ALA A 176 -15.31 -16.30 -3.57
CA ALA A 176 -15.71 -17.71 -3.65
C ALA A 176 -16.88 -17.97 -4.61
N ALA A 177 -17.89 -17.09 -4.61
CA ALA A 177 -19.04 -17.21 -5.51
C ALA A 177 -18.67 -17.02 -6.98
N LEU A 178 -17.80 -16.04 -7.28
CA LEU A 178 -17.33 -15.76 -8.64
C LEU A 178 -16.39 -16.88 -9.16
N VAL A 179 -15.48 -17.37 -8.32
CA VAL A 179 -14.60 -18.51 -8.63
C VAL A 179 -15.44 -19.75 -8.97
N LYS A 180 -16.44 -20.05 -8.14
CA LYS A 180 -17.38 -21.17 -8.39
C LYS A 180 -18.15 -21.03 -9.71
N ALA A 181 -18.40 -19.80 -10.14
CA ALA A 181 -19.08 -19.49 -11.41
C ALA A 181 -18.12 -19.46 -12.62
N GLY A 182 -16.84 -19.81 -12.46
CA GLY A 182 -15.85 -19.87 -13.55
C GLY A 182 -15.26 -18.50 -13.93
N ALA A 183 -15.18 -17.58 -12.98
CA ALA A 183 -14.46 -16.33 -13.21
C ALA A 183 -12.99 -16.59 -13.55
N ASP A 184 -12.45 -15.82 -14.50
CA ASP A 184 -11.07 -15.96 -14.96
C ASP A 184 -10.06 -15.45 -13.91
N LEU A 185 -9.33 -16.40 -13.32
CA LEU A 185 -8.30 -16.12 -12.30
C LEU A 185 -7.06 -15.42 -12.88
N ARG A 186 -6.86 -15.52 -14.21
CA ARG A 186 -5.69 -14.99 -14.92
C ARG A 186 -5.96 -13.68 -15.63
N ALA A 187 -7.19 -13.19 -15.60
CA ALA A 187 -7.53 -11.89 -16.15
C ALA A 187 -6.60 -10.83 -15.54
N ARG A 188 -6.11 -9.91 -16.38
CA ARG A 188 -5.26 -8.79 -15.94
C ARG A 188 -5.94 -7.47 -16.20
N SER A 189 -5.80 -6.55 -15.25
CA SER A 189 -6.18 -5.16 -15.44
C SER A 189 -5.26 -4.49 -16.47
N ARG A 190 -5.71 -3.36 -17.03
CA ARG A 190 -4.95 -2.59 -18.01
C ARG A 190 -3.60 -2.15 -17.43
N VAL A 191 -2.53 -2.31 -18.23
CA VAL A 191 -1.22 -1.73 -17.94
C VAL A 191 -1.18 -0.30 -18.49
N TYR A 192 -0.72 0.62 -17.68
CA TYR A 192 -0.48 2.01 -18.09
C TYR A 192 0.88 2.48 -17.56
N GLN A 193 1.46 3.46 -18.26
CA GLN A 193 2.73 4.05 -17.85
C GLN A 193 2.46 5.22 -16.90
N GLN A 194 3.08 5.19 -15.72
CA GLN A 194 3.06 6.31 -14.80
C GLN A 194 4.43 6.98 -14.78
N THR A 195 4.48 8.27 -15.13
CA THR A 195 5.71 9.05 -14.99
C THR A 195 5.99 9.31 -13.51
N VAL A 196 7.18 8.96 -13.07
CA VAL A 196 7.67 9.16 -11.70
C VAL A 196 8.89 10.06 -11.77
N THR A 197 8.93 11.09 -10.92
CA THR A 197 10.07 12.01 -10.81
C THR A 197 10.98 11.59 -9.67
N SER A 198 12.28 11.42 -9.92
CA SER A 198 13.26 11.10 -8.88
C SER A 198 13.72 12.36 -8.13
N GLU A 199 13.66 12.34 -6.79
CA GLU A 199 14.14 13.45 -5.94
C GLU A 199 15.66 13.46 -5.72
N VAL A 200 16.37 12.39 -6.05
CA VAL A 200 17.82 12.24 -5.78
C VAL A 200 18.66 13.30 -6.50
N THR A 201 18.09 13.97 -7.47
CA THR A 201 18.78 14.93 -8.34
C THR A 201 18.82 16.37 -7.84
N GLN A 202 17.98 16.78 -6.90
CA GLN A 202 17.92 18.19 -6.44
C GLN A 202 19.20 18.67 -5.71
N ARG A 203 19.93 17.78 -5.03
CA ARG A 203 21.18 18.14 -4.30
C ARG A 203 22.40 18.32 -5.19
N ALA A 204 22.37 17.86 -6.43
CA ALA A 204 23.52 17.87 -7.34
C ALA A 204 23.36 18.82 -8.53
N GLY A 205 22.32 19.65 -8.60
CA GLY A 205 22.07 20.55 -9.74
C GLY A 205 21.83 19.82 -11.05
N ARG A 206 21.37 18.58 -11.02
CA ARG A 206 21.07 17.77 -12.20
C ARG A 206 19.58 17.84 -12.51
N GLU A 207 19.23 17.73 -13.79
CA GLU A 207 17.87 17.69 -14.30
C GLU A 207 17.03 16.61 -13.57
N GLU A 208 15.77 16.92 -13.31
CA GLU A 208 14.80 15.95 -12.76
C GLU A 208 14.71 14.78 -13.74
N LEU A 209 15.13 13.60 -13.33
CA LEU A 209 14.97 12.39 -14.13
C LEU A 209 13.55 11.88 -13.98
N ASN A 210 12.75 12.13 -15.00
CA ASN A 210 11.43 11.52 -15.15
C ASN A 210 11.60 10.17 -15.83
N TYR A 211 11.04 9.12 -15.22
CA TYR A 211 11.00 7.81 -15.83
C TYR A 211 9.62 7.19 -15.70
N ASN A 212 9.27 6.38 -16.69
CA ASN A 212 7.96 5.73 -16.73
C ASN A 212 8.03 4.37 -16.05
N VAL A 213 7.10 4.14 -15.15
CA VAL A 213 6.94 2.87 -14.44
C VAL A 213 5.62 2.23 -14.87
N PRO A 214 5.64 0.96 -15.31
CA PRO A 214 4.41 0.26 -15.63
C PRO A 214 3.56 0.08 -14.37
N ARG A 215 2.28 0.38 -14.48
CA ARG A 215 1.27 0.22 -13.43
C ARG A 215 0.09 -0.58 -13.95
N GLY A 216 -0.72 -1.11 -13.05
CA GLY A 216 -1.81 -2.01 -13.42
C GLY A 216 -1.31 -3.43 -13.69
N GLY A 217 -1.90 -4.13 -14.66
CA GLY A 217 -1.56 -5.52 -14.99
C GLY A 217 -1.81 -6.51 -13.84
N MET A 218 -2.65 -6.14 -12.88
CA MET A 218 -2.93 -6.93 -11.69
C MET A 218 -3.99 -7.98 -11.98
N THR A 219 -3.75 -9.19 -11.48
CA THR A 219 -4.71 -10.28 -11.43
C THR A 219 -5.56 -10.21 -10.15
N PRO A 220 -6.65 -11.00 -10.04
CA PRO A 220 -7.40 -11.11 -8.79
C PRO A 220 -6.54 -11.45 -7.57
N LEU A 221 -5.55 -12.35 -7.70
CA LEU A 221 -4.67 -12.72 -6.60
C LEU A 221 -3.78 -11.53 -6.17
N LEU A 222 -3.22 -10.77 -7.12
CA LEU A 222 -2.44 -9.58 -6.80
C LEU A 222 -3.30 -8.50 -6.11
N PHE A 223 -4.58 -8.38 -6.48
CA PHE A 223 -5.51 -7.50 -5.78
C PHE A 223 -5.75 -7.98 -4.33
N ALA A 224 -5.99 -9.28 -4.12
CA ALA A 224 -6.17 -9.87 -2.79
C ALA A 224 -4.92 -9.72 -1.91
N ALA A 225 -3.73 -9.99 -2.46
CA ALA A 225 -2.45 -9.80 -1.76
C ALA A 225 -2.24 -8.34 -1.33
N ARG A 226 -2.60 -7.39 -2.19
CA ARG A 226 -2.48 -5.97 -1.91
C ARG A 226 -3.52 -5.44 -0.93
N SER A 227 -4.73 -5.99 -0.93
CA SER A 227 -5.80 -5.61 0.02
C SER A 227 -5.62 -6.25 1.39
N GLY A 228 -4.82 -7.34 1.48
CA GLY A 228 -4.54 -8.05 2.72
C GLY A 228 -5.58 -9.12 3.07
N ASP A 229 -6.48 -9.45 2.15
CA ASP A 229 -7.50 -10.46 2.38
C ASP A 229 -6.93 -11.88 2.22
N ALA A 230 -6.45 -12.45 3.32
CA ALA A 230 -5.86 -13.77 3.37
C ALA A 230 -6.83 -14.88 2.93
N GLU A 231 -8.13 -14.73 3.20
CA GLU A 231 -9.13 -15.72 2.79
C GLU A 231 -9.35 -15.69 1.28
N SER A 232 -9.40 -14.50 0.65
CA SER A 232 -9.42 -14.39 -0.82
C SER A 232 -8.15 -14.96 -1.45
N VAL A 233 -6.97 -14.73 -0.86
CA VAL A 233 -5.71 -15.35 -1.29
C VAL A 233 -5.83 -16.86 -1.26
N ARG A 234 -6.32 -17.44 -0.16
CA ARG A 234 -6.53 -18.89 -0.01
C ARG A 234 -7.45 -19.44 -1.10
N ILE A 235 -8.62 -18.82 -1.28
CA ILE A 235 -9.62 -19.26 -2.26
C ILE A 235 -9.06 -19.22 -3.68
N LEU A 236 -8.37 -18.15 -4.05
CA LEU A 236 -7.82 -17.97 -5.40
C LEU A 236 -6.70 -18.98 -5.70
N VAL A 237 -5.77 -19.19 -4.75
CA VAL A 237 -4.68 -20.16 -4.94
C VAL A 237 -5.22 -21.59 -4.97
N ASP A 238 -6.18 -21.94 -4.11
CA ASP A 238 -6.83 -23.26 -4.11
C ASP A 238 -7.61 -23.52 -5.40
N ALA A 239 -8.09 -22.47 -6.05
CA ALA A 239 -8.74 -22.56 -7.37
C ALA A 239 -7.76 -22.58 -8.54
N GLY A 240 -6.45 -22.48 -8.31
CA GLY A 240 -5.40 -22.61 -9.34
C GLY A 240 -4.81 -21.28 -9.83
N ALA A 241 -4.99 -20.18 -9.08
CA ALA A 241 -4.20 -18.97 -9.33
C ALA A 241 -2.71 -19.24 -9.05
N ASP A 242 -1.83 -18.67 -9.86
CA ASP A 242 -0.39 -18.82 -9.67
C ASP A 242 0.09 -18.01 -8.47
N LYS A 243 0.44 -18.72 -7.38
CA LYS A 243 0.94 -18.12 -6.13
C LYS A 243 2.23 -17.31 -6.28
N ASN A 244 2.98 -17.54 -7.37
CA ASN A 244 4.23 -16.84 -7.68
C ASN A 244 4.06 -15.77 -8.77
N GLU A 245 2.84 -15.46 -9.17
CA GLU A 245 2.61 -14.44 -10.19
C GLU A 245 3.14 -13.07 -9.78
N THR A 246 3.49 -12.28 -10.79
CA THR A 246 4.09 -10.97 -10.61
C THR A 246 3.26 -9.86 -11.26
N MET A 247 3.41 -8.66 -10.74
CA MET A 247 3.04 -7.43 -11.43
C MET A 247 3.97 -7.19 -12.65
N PRO A 248 3.62 -6.28 -13.56
CA PRO A 248 4.46 -5.97 -14.74
C PRO A 248 5.87 -5.45 -14.40
N ASP A 249 6.08 -4.89 -13.22
CA ASP A 249 7.39 -4.45 -12.73
C ASP A 249 8.22 -5.57 -12.10
N GLY A 250 7.69 -6.80 -12.08
CA GLY A 250 8.31 -7.98 -11.49
C GLY A 250 7.99 -8.17 -10.01
N THR A 251 7.10 -7.37 -9.39
CA THR A 251 6.75 -7.53 -7.96
C THR A 251 5.92 -8.80 -7.74
N PRO A 252 6.44 -9.82 -7.02
CA PRO A 252 5.69 -11.04 -6.70
C PRO A 252 4.53 -10.76 -5.72
N ALA A 253 3.48 -11.58 -5.76
CA ALA A 253 2.33 -11.46 -4.86
C ALA A 253 2.73 -11.45 -3.38
N LEU A 254 3.69 -12.30 -2.97
CA LEU A 254 4.23 -12.34 -1.61
C LEU A 254 4.92 -11.03 -1.22
N THR A 255 5.79 -10.52 -2.11
CA THR A 255 6.49 -9.25 -1.87
C THR A 255 5.51 -8.08 -1.85
N LEU A 256 4.46 -8.11 -2.69
CA LEU A 256 3.40 -7.10 -2.70
C LEU A 256 2.62 -7.08 -1.38
N ALA A 257 2.23 -8.25 -0.84
CA ALA A 257 1.56 -8.36 0.46
C ALA A 257 2.47 -7.85 1.60
N ALA A 258 3.74 -8.29 1.64
CA ALA A 258 4.73 -7.86 2.61
C ALA A 258 4.97 -6.35 2.57
N TYR A 259 5.16 -5.80 1.37
CA TYR A 259 5.39 -4.37 1.16
C TYR A 259 4.16 -3.53 1.52
N SER A 260 2.95 -4.06 1.33
CA SER A 260 1.69 -3.42 1.74
C SER A 260 1.43 -3.51 3.26
N GLY A 261 2.18 -4.33 4.00
CA GLY A 261 2.06 -4.52 5.44
C GLY A 261 0.94 -5.50 5.83
N HIS A 262 0.69 -6.47 4.99
CA HIS A 262 -0.37 -7.47 5.17
C HIS A 262 0.22 -8.82 5.53
N THR A 263 0.58 -8.98 6.81
CA THR A 263 1.23 -10.18 7.35
C THR A 263 0.41 -11.45 7.14
N ASP A 264 -0.92 -11.38 7.33
CA ASP A 264 -1.79 -12.55 7.19
C ASP A 264 -1.88 -13.04 5.74
N ALA A 265 -2.01 -12.12 4.78
CA ALA A 265 -2.03 -12.45 3.35
C ALA A 265 -0.67 -13.00 2.88
N ALA A 266 0.44 -12.41 3.36
CA ALA A 266 1.79 -12.91 3.10
C ALA A 266 2.01 -14.32 3.70
N THR A 267 1.56 -14.54 4.93
CA THR A 267 1.60 -15.85 5.60
C THR A 267 0.80 -16.90 4.83
N MET A 268 -0.42 -16.54 4.40
CA MET A 268 -1.25 -17.43 3.58
C MET A 268 -0.57 -17.82 2.27
N LEU A 269 0.05 -16.87 1.57
CA LEU A 269 0.83 -17.17 0.35
C LEU A 269 1.96 -18.14 0.63
N LEU A 270 2.71 -17.96 1.73
CA LEU A 270 3.78 -18.87 2.15
C LEU A 270 3.25 -20.29 2.47
N GLU A 271 2.14 -20.39 3.19
CA GLU A 271 1.47 -21.66 3.51
C GLU A 271 0.99 -22.39 2.24
N LYS A 272 0.61 -21.63 1.21
CA LYS A 272 0.28 -22.17 -0.12
C LYS A 272 1.51 -22.45 -0.98
N GLY A 273 2.72 -22.25 -0.44
CA GLY A 273 3.99 -22.57 -1.09
C GLY A 273 4.45 -21.53 -2.10
N ALA A 274 4.15 -20.25 -1.87
CA ALA A 274 4.81 -19.17 -2.60
C ALA A 274 6.33 -19.16 -2.29
N ASP A 275 7.14 -18.81 -3.28
CA ASP A 275 8.60 -18.73 -3.11
C ASP A 275 8.99 -17.56 -2.21
N PRO A 276 9.54 -17.81 -1.00
CA PRO A 276 9.96 -16.75 -0.09
C PRO A 276 11.17 -15.95 -0.61
N ASN A 277 11.85 -16.46 -1.63
CA ASN A 277 13.07 -15.89 -2.20
C ASN A 277 12.85 -15.17 -3.54
N ALA A 278 11.61 -15.12 -4.03
CA ALA A 278 11.27 -14.40 -5.24
C ALA A 278 11.70 -12.93 -5.14
N ALA A 279 12.48 -12.45 -6.12
CA ALA A 279 13.16 -11.16 -6.09
C ALA A 279 13.22 -10.45 -7.46
N GLU A 280 12.32 -10.76 -8.38
CA GLU A 280 12.29 -10.22 -9.75
C GLU A 280 12.17 -8.70 -9.77
N VAL A 281 11.53 -8.13 -8.75
CA VAL A 281 11.45 -6.66 -8.54
C VAL A 281 12.78 -6.06 -8.06
N GLY A 282 13.74 -6.90 -7.66
CA GLY A 282 15.07 -6.49 -7.17
C GLY A 282 15.24 -6.54 -5.65
N PHE A 283 14.22 -6.92 -4.90
CA PHE A 283 14.25 -7.17 -3.44
C PHE A 283 13.22 -8.24 -3.07
N THR A 284 13.41 -8.90 -1.92
CA THR A 284 12.54 -9.96 -1.45
C THR A 284 11.49 -9.46 -0.45
N ALA A 285 10.51 -10.30 -0.14
CA ALA A 285 9.56 -10.05 0.95
C ALA A 285 10.26 -9.82 2.30
N LEU A 286 11.44 -10.41 2.54
CA LEU A 286 12.21 -10.22 3.77
C LEU A 286 12.76 -8.79 3.88
N HIS A 287 13.22 -8.18 2.78
CA HIS A 287 13.57 -6.76 2.76
C HIS A 287 12.36 -5.87 3.08
N ALA A 288 11.19 -6.21 2.52
CA ALA A 288 9.96 -5.47 2.78
C ALA A 288 9.52 -5.59 4.25
N ALA A 289 9.65 -6.77 4.88
CA ALA A 289 9.35 -6.97 6.29
C ALA A 289 10.24 -6.10 7.20
N VAL A 290 11.54 -6.01 6.90
CA VAL A 290 12.47 -5.11 7.63
C VAL A 290 12.08 -3.65 7.44
N LEU A 291 11.80 -3.22 6.20
CA LEU A 291 11.39 -1.86 5.89
C LEU A 291 10.13 -1.45 6.67
N ARG A 292 9.20 -2.39 6.81
CA ARG A 292 7.92 -2.20 7.52
C ARG A 292 8.00 -2.36 9.03
N ARG A 293 9.14 -2.79 9.60
CA ARG A 293 9.31 -3.19 11.02
C ARG A 293 8.37 -4.34 11.42
N ASP A 294 8.05 -5.20 10.47
CA ASP A 294 7.17 -6.33 10.73
C ASP A 294 7.97 -7.55 11.19
N ILE A 295 8.23 -7.62 12.48
CA ILE A 295 8.99 -8.72 13.09
C ILE A 295 8.25 -10.06 12.98
N GLN A 296 6.93 -10.05 12.99
CA GLN A 296 6.14 -11.28 12.88
C GLN A 296 6.27 -11.88 11.48
N LEU A 297 6.13 -11.03 10.45
CA LEU A 297 6.34 -11.47 9.08
C LEU A 297 7.79 -11.89 8.84
N LEU A 298 8.78 -11.17 9.39
CA LEU A 298 10.18 -11.55 9.29
C LEU A 298 10.41 -12.96 9.83
N ARG A 299 9.93 -13.28 11.04
CA ARG A 299 10.01 -14.61 11.64
C ARG A 299 9.32 -15.67 10.79
N THR A 300 8.15 -15.35 10.27
CA THR A 300 7.40 -16.24 9.38
C THR A 300 8.19 -16.54 8.11
N LEU A 301 8.71 -15.52 7.42
CA LEU A 301 9.53 -15.69 6.23
C LEU A 301 10.77 -16.57 6.49
N LEU A 302 11.47 -16.34 7.60
CA LEU A 302 12.63 -17.15 7.99
C LEU A 302 12.24 -18.61 8.28
N LYS A 303 11.08 -18.85 8.91
CA LYS A 303 10.52 -20.20 9.11
C LYS A 303 10.28 -20.91 7.76
N PHE A 304 9.84 -20.17 6.75
CA PHE A 304 9.63 -20.66 5.38
C PHE A 304 10.90 -20.62 4.51
N LYS A 305 12.09 -20.51 5.10
CA LYS A 305 13.39 -20.56 4.42
C LYS A 305 13.70 -19.38 3.50
N ALA A 306 13.17 -18.20 3.81
CA ALA A 306 13.65 -16.99 3.18
C ALA A 306 15.16 -16.82 3.43
N ASN A 307 15.90 -16.44 2.37
CA ASN A 307 17.34 -16.23 2.44
C ASN A 307 17.66 -14.92 3.19
N PRO A 308 18.23 -14.96 4.41
CA PRO A 308 18.52 -13.77 5.18
C PRO A 308 19.67 -12.92 4.61
N SER A 309 20.43 -13.49 3.66
CA SER A 309 21.57 -12.85 2.98
C SER A 309 21.24 -12.46 1.52
N ALA A 310 19.97 -12.50 1.09
CA ALA A 310 19.58 -12.04 -0.22
C ALA A 310 19.99 -10.58 -0.42
N ARG A 311 20.58 -10.25 -1.59
CA ARG A 311 21.04 -8.90 -1.88
C ARG A 311 20.02 -8.11 -2.71
N MET A 312 19.80 -6.87 -2.35
CA MET A 312 18.99 -5.95 -3.14
C MET A 312 19.71 -5.60 -4.45
N THR A 313 19.04 -5.79 -5.59
CA THR A 313 19.60 -5.55 -6.94
C THR A 313 18.99 -4.33 -7.63
N LYS A 314 17.80 -3.90 -7.20
CA LYS A 314 17.11 -2.70 -7.68
C LYS A 314 16.45 -1.99 -6.49
N GLY A 315 16.38 -0.66 -6.56
CA GLY A 315 15.60 0.14 -5.64
C GLY A 315 14.14 0.28 -6.08
N THR A 316 13.28 0.70 -5.17
CA THR A 316 11.93 1.16 -5.53
C THR A 316 12.02 2.51 -6.26
N PRO A 317 11.13 2.78 -7.23
CA PRO A 317 11.03 4.11 -7.81
C PRO A 317 10.62 5.13 -6.74
N MET A 318 11.46 6.11 -6.45
CA MET A 318 11.14 7.19 -5.51
C MET A 318 10.05 8.09 -6.09
N ARG A 319 9.06 8.44 -5.28
CA ARG A 319 8.02 9.41 -5.61
C ARG A 319 8.15 10.66 -4.73
N ARG A 320 8.02 11.82 -5.33
CA ARG A 320 8.18 13.13 -4.65
C ARG A 320 7.16 13.38 -3.52
N THR A 321 6.03 12.70 -3.55
CA THR A 321 4.90 12.95 -2.62
C THR A 321 4.26 11.68 -2.07
N SER A 322 4.90 10.53 -2.24
CA SER A 322 4.37 9.24 -1.76
C SER A 322 4.60 9.11 -0.25
N GLN A 323 3.56 8.71 0.47
CA GLN A 323 3.67 8.25 1.87
C GLN A 323 4.09 6.77 1.96
N ASP A 324 4.45 6.16 0.83
CA ASP A 324 4.87 4.77 0.77
C ASP A 324 6.30 4.62 1.30
N PHE A 325 6.62 3.45 1.80
CA PHE A 325 7.98 3.09 2.17
C PHE A 325 8.83 2.91 0.93
N ASP A 326 10.05 3.42 0.93
CA ASP A 326 10.97 3.36 -0.19
C ASP A 326 12.25 2.58 0.14
N LEU A 327 12.76 1.86 -0.85
CA LEU A 327 14.09 1.26 -0.87
C LEU A 327 14.94 1.98 -1.92
N PRO A 328 15.55 3.11 -1.58
CA PRO A 328 16.34 3.89 -2.52
C PRO A 328 17.53 3.11 -3.11
N VAL A 329 17.98 3.52 -4.29
CA VAL A 329 19.17 2.94 -4.97
C VAL A 329 20.45 3.02 -4.13
N VAL A 330 20.50 3.89 -3.13
CA VAL A 330 21.63 3.97 -2.18
C VAL A 330 21.77 2.69 -1.36
N TYR A 331 20.74 1.86 -1.28
CA TYR A 331 20.77 0.56 -0.59
C TYR A 331 21.08 -0.62 -1.52
N LEU A 332 21.51 -0.38 -2.75
CA LEU A 332 21.94 -1.48 -3.63
C LEU A 332 23.00 -2.34 -2.95
N GLY A 333 22.84 -3.65 -3.07
CA GLY A 333 23.67 -4.63 -2.41
C GLY A 333 23.30 -4.93 -0.95
N ALA A 334 22.43 -4.13 -0.33
CA ALA A 334 21.99 -4.40 1.05
C ALA A 334 21.30 -5.76 1.16
N THR A 335 21.59 -6.45 2.26
CA THR A 335 20.84 -7.60 2.73
C THR A 335 19.74 -7.17 3.70
N PRO A 336 18.77 -8.04 4.02
CA PRO A 336 17.83 -7.76 5.12
C PRO A 336 18.54 -7.41 6.43
N PHE A 337 19.68 -8.07 6.73
CA PHE A 337 20.50 -7.78 7.90
C PHE A 337 21.09 -6.35 7.87
N ALA A 338 21.68 -5.96 6.75
CA ALA A 338 22.22 -4.62 6.57
C ALA A 338 21.13 -3.53 6.66
N LEU A 339 19.92 -3.79 6.11
CA LEU A 339 18.78 -2.88 6.26
C LEU A 339 18.29 -2.82 7.72
N ALA A 340 18.23 -3.95 8.44
CA ALA A 340 17.85 -3.97 9.86
C ALA A 340 18.84 -3.16 10.70
N ALA A 341 20.15 -3.27 10.42
CA ALA A 341 21.19 -2.43 11.02
C ALA A 341 20.97 -0.95 10.69
N ARG A 342 20.72 -0.62 9.41
CA ARG A 342 20.48 0.74 8.95
C ARG A 342 19.26 1.40 9.60
N PHE A 343 18.22 0.62 9.88
CA PHE A 343 16.99 1.10 10.52
C PHE A 343 16.99 0.93 12.04
N VAL A 344 18.13 0.56 12.63
CA VAL A 344 18.35 0.36 14.06
C VAL A 344 17.31 -0.59 14.70
N GLU A 345 17.08 -1.73 14.06
CA GLU A 345 16.15 -2.76 14.50
C GLU A 345 16.91 -3.92 15.16
N ALA A 346 17.33 -3.73 16.39
CA ALA A 346 18.17 -4.68 17.13
C ALA A 346 17.57 -6.09 17.22
N GLU A 347 16.24 -6.20 17.41
CA GLU A 347 15.56 -7.50 17.45
C GLU A 347 15.61 -8.20 16.09
N MET A 348 15.38 -7.48 14.99
CA MET A 348 15.49 -8.04 13.63
C MET A 348 16.92 -8.44 13.30
N VAL A 349 17.92 -7.66 13.72
CA VAL A 349 19.35 -8.01 13.60
C VAL A 349 19.63 -9.37 14.25
N ARG A 350 19.16 -9.58 15.49
CA ARG A 350 19.35 -10.85 16.21
C ARG A 350 18.64 -12.03 15.53
N GLU A 351 17.40 -11.85 15.08
CA GLU A 351 16.64 -12.92 14.41
C GLU A 351 17.27 -13.30 13.05
N LEU A 352 17.72 -12.33 12.27
CA LEU A 352 18.39 -12.56 11.00
C LEU A 352 19.74 -13.29 11.19
N ALA A 353 20.54 -12.86 12.17
CA ALA A 353 21.79 -13.54 12.50
C ALA A 353 21.56 -14.98 12.97
N LYS A 354 20.55 -15.21 13.83
CA LYS A 354 20.13 -16.55 14.26
C LYS A 354 19.71 -17.45 13.11
N ALA A 355 19.13 -16.85 12.06
CA ALA A 355 18.75 -17.56 10.84
C ALA A 355 19.91 -17.77 9.85
N GLY A 356 21.15 -17.39 10.23
CA GLY A 356 22.34 -17.58 9.41
C GLY A 356 22.62 -16.47 8.40
N ALA A 357 22.16 -15.24 8.66
CA ALA A 357 22.56 -14.10 7.84
C ALA A 357 24.08 -13.92 7.85
N ASP A 358 24.66 -13.62 6.69
CA ASP A 358 26.03 -13.14 6.63
C ASP A 358 26.09 -11.70 7.16
N THR A 359 26.60 -11.56 8.35
CA THR A 359 26.65 -10.29 9.10
C THR A 359 27.72 -9.33 8.59
N SER A 360 28.59 -9.77 7.66
CA SER A 360 29.65 -8.96 7.06
C SER A 360 29.20 -8.18 5.82
N ILE A 361 28.11 -8.61 5.18
CA ILE A 361 27.63 -8.01 3.93
C ILE A 361 27.01 -6.64 4.20
N GLY A 362 27.66 -5.61 3.67
CA GLY A 362 27.20 -4.24 3.70
C GLY A 362 26.68 -3.73 2.34
N LEU A 363 26.80 -2.42 2.14
CA LEU A 363 26.42 -1.75 0.89
C LEU A 363 27.50 -1.82 -0.18
N ALA A 364 27.14 -1.44 -1.41
CA ALA A 364 28.07 -1.42 -2.54
C ALA A 364 29.25 -0.42 -2.36
N ASP A 365 29.12 0.58 -1.50
CA ASP A 365 30.19 1.52 -1.14
C ASP A 365 31.14 0.98 -0.07
N GLY A 366 30.94 -0.26 0.38
CA GLY A 366 31.74 -0.91 1.43
C GLY A 366 31.28 -0.59 2.86
N ALA A 367 30.20 0.18 3.05
CA ALA A 367 29.66 0.45 4.39
C ALA A 367 29.19 -0.84 5.03
N THR A 368 29.78 -1.19 6.18
CA THR A 368 29.42 -2.40 6.94
C THR A 368 28.11 -2.22 7.70
N PRO A 369 27.43 -3.32 8.11
CA PRO A 369 26.25 -3.21 8.98
C PRO A 369 26.49 -2.43 10.27
N LEU A 370 27.68 -2.52 10.85
CA LEU A 370 28.07 -1.72 12.01
C LEU A 370 28.08 -0.22 11.72
N MET A 371 28.65 0.18 10.58
CA MET A 371 28.62 1.59 10.15
C MET A 371 27.22 2.09 9.86
N LEU A 372 26.38 1.25 9.25
CA LEU A 372 24.98 1.56 8.99
C LEU A 372 24.21 1.80 10.30
N ALA A 373 24.40 0.95 11.28
CA ALA A 373 23.82 1.13 12.61
C ALA A 373 24.35 2.40 13.31
N ALA A 374 25.66 2.68 13.19
CA ALA A 374 26.27 3.89 13.74
C ALA A 374 25.84 5.19 13.03
N GLY A 375 25.00 5.12 11.99
CA GLY A 375 24.36 6.27 11.35
C GLY A 375 24.88 6.59 9.95
N HIS A 376 25.63 5.69 9.29
CA HIS A 376 26.02 5.89 7.89
C HIS A 376 24.79 5.95 6.99
N GLY A 377 24.75 6.94 6.09
CA GLY A 377 23.65 7.12 5.17
C GLY A 377 22.34 7.63 5.82
N PHE A 378 22.34 8.00 7.10
CA PHE A 378 21.20 8.69 7.70
C PHE A 378 21.02 10.04 7.01
N VAL A 379 19.84 10.26 6.45
CA VAL A 379 19.48 11.56 5.87
C VAL A 379 18.89 12.40 6.99
N ALA A 380 19.47 13.56 7.23
CA ALA A 380 18.92 14.50 8.21
C ALA A 380 17.48 14.85 7.84
N ASN A 381 16.58 14.79 8.81
CA ASN A 381 15.18 15.15 8.68
C ASN A 381 14.32 14.23 7.79
N ALA A 382 14.68 12.98 7.61
CA ALA A 382 13.84 12.01 6.90
C ALA A 382 13.57 10.75 7.74
N ASP A 383 12.32 10.33 7.79
CA ASP A 383 11.91 9.06 8.38
C ASP A 383 12.21 7.87 7.44
N ARG A 384 11.78 6.64 7.83
CA ARG A 384 11.90 5.43 6.99
C ARG A 384 11.22 5.54 5.63
N ARG A 385 10.24 6.40 5.52
CA ARG A 385 9.47 6.64 4.30
C ARG A 385 10.12 7.69 3.41
N GLY A 386 11.29 8.23 3.83
CA GLY A 386 11.94 9.33 3.14
C GLY A 386 11.23 10.68 3.34
N LEU A 387 10.22 10.74 4.22
CA LEU A 387 9.50 11.98 4.50
C LEU A 387 10.30 12.87 5.45
N SER A 388 10.33 14.16 5.17
CA SER A 388 10.98 15.17 6.03
C SER A 388 10.30 15.22 7.39
N ILE A 389 11.09 15.16 8.46
CA ILE A 389 10.66 15.33 9.84
C ILE A 389 11.29 16.60 10.44
N ASN A 390 10.48 17.42 11.09
CA ASN A 390 10.89 18.75 11.60
C ASN A 390 11.31 18.73 13.08
N ASP A 391 11.92 17.65 13.58
CA ASP A 391 12.25 17.46 15.00
C ASP A 391 13.73 17.71 15.38
N GLY A 392 14.40 18.59 14.68
CA GLY A 392 15.76 19.00 15.03
C GLY A 392 16.89 18.10 14.52
N GLY A 393 16.62 17.10 13.65
CA GLY A 393 17.65 16.39 12.89
C GLY A 393 18.16 15.09 13.52
N ARG A 394 17.60 14.62 14.63
CA ARG A 394 17.84 13.29 15.18
C ARG A 394 16.82 12.31 14.64
N ILE A 395 17.26 11.38 13.81
CA ILE A 395 16.39 10.44 13.11
C ILE A 395 15.98 9.28 14.02
N GLU A 396 16.87 8.87 14.94
CA GLU A 396 16.62 7.76 15.88
C GLU A 396 17.21 8.11 17.25
N PRO A 397 16.54 7.74 18.36
CA PRO A 397 17.09 7.92 19.69
C PRO A 397 18.42 7.15 19.83
N GLU A 398 19.44 7.77 20.43
CA GLU A 398 20.76 7.16 20.57
C GLU A 398 20.70 5.83 21.31
N SER A 399 19.75 5.65 22.24
CA SER A 399 19.55 4.39 22.96
C SER A 399 19.26 3.20 22.02
N ARG A 400 18.46 3.41 20.97
CA ARG A 400 18.19 2.37 19.95
C ARG A 400 19.42 2.09 19.09
N VAL A 401 20.19 3.14 18.79
CA VAL A 401 21.46 3.01 18.06
C VAL A 401 22.43 2.17 18.88
N VAL A 402 22.62 2.50 20.17
CA VAL A 402 23.46 1.75 21.10
C VAL A 402 23.05 0.28 21.18
N GLU A 403 21.74 -0.01 21.32
CA GLU A 403 21.25 -1.39 21.38
C GLU A 403 21.59 -2.17 20.10
N THR A 404 21.41 -1.55 18.93
CA THR A 404 21.67 -2.20 17.64
C THR A 404 23.17 -2.39 17.40
N VAL A 405 23.99 -1.37 17.70
CA VAL A 405 25.45 -1.45 17.61
C VAL A 405 25.97 -2.55 18.55
N THR A 406 25.45 -2.62 19.79
CA THR A 406 25.78 -3.69 20.73
C THR A 406 25.47 -5.06 20.14
N ALA A 407 24.27 -5.24 19.61
CA ALA A 407 23.86 -6.52 19.02
C ALA A 407 24.79 -6.95 17.87
N ILE A 408 25.22 -6.02 17.03
CA ILE A 408 26.12 -6.30 15.90
C ILE A 408 27.55 -6.61 16.38
N LEU A 409 28.04 -5.90 17.38
CA LEU A 409 29.38 -6.16 17.98
C LEU A 409 29.43 -7.53 18.70
N ASP A 410 28.35 -7.90 19.39
CA ASP A 410 28.24 -9.20 20.07
C ASP A 410 28.19 -10.38 19.07
N LEU A 411 27.84 -10.12 17.80
CA LEU A 411 27.92 -11.07 16.69
C LEU A 411 29.35 -11.16 16.09
N GLY A 412 30.31 -10.43 16.63
CA GLY A 412 31.72 -10.49 16.19
C GLY A 412 32.07 -9.56 15.04
N ALA A 413 31.27 -8.51 14.80
CA ALA A 413 31.61 -7.54 13.77
C ALA A 413 32.97 -6.85 14.07
N ASP A 414 33.81 -6.69 13.04
CA ASP A 414 35.04 -5.96 13.13
C ASP A 414 34.77 -4.46 13.36
N VAL A 415 35.13 -4.00 14.57
CA VAL A 415 34.92 -2.61 15.00
C VAL A 415 35.78 -1.62 14.23
N ASN A 416 36.89 -2.08 13.62
CA ASN A 416 37.83 -1.29 12.84
C ASN A 416 37.69 -1.47 11.34
N ALA A 417 36.70 -2.23 10.87
CA ALA A 417 36.43 -2.35 9.44
C ALA A 417 36.28 -0.97 8.79
N THR A 418 36.79 -0.82 7.57
CA THR A 418 36.71 0.42 6.81
C THR A 418 35.81 0.29 5.58
N ARG A 419 35.21 1.39 5.16
CA ARG A 419 34.53 1.53 3.86
C ARG A 419 35.40 2.32 2.87
N LYS A 420 34.88 2.50 1.64
CA LYS A 420 35.52 3.37 0.67
C LYS A 420 35.80 4.75 1.26
N GLY A 421 37.09 5.16 1.24
CA GLY A 421 37.56 6.37 1.91
C GLY A 421 38.08 6.15 3.32
N ASP A 422 38.36 4.89 3.71
CA ASP A 422 38.98 4.47 4.98
C ASP A 422 38.25 4.94 6.25
N GLU A 423 36.96 5.29 6.13
CA GLU A 423 36.14 5.64 7.28
C GLU A 423 35.72 4.39 8.04
N THR A 424 35.77 4.46 9.40
CA THR A 424 35.32 3.43 10.32
C THR A 424 33.97 3.79 10.95
N ALA A 425 33.36 2.87 11.70
CA ALA A 425 32.14 3.14 12.47
C ALA A 425 32.32 4.30 13.46
N LEU A 426 33.54 4.48 14.00
CA LEU A 426 33.86 5.59 14.91
C LEU A 426 33.80 6.94 14.21
N HIS A 427 34.32 7.05 12.99
CA HIS A 427 34.18 8.29 12.18
C HIS A 427 32.71 8.63 11.94
N VAL A 428 31.90 7.63 11.62
CA VAL A 428 30.46 7.80 11.37
C VAL A 428 29.73 8.25 12.64
N ALA A 429 29.92 7.58 13.77
CA ALA A 429 29.30 7.94 15.05
C ALA A 429 29.68 9.36 15.49
N THR A 430 30.94 9.76 15.25
CA THR A 430 31.45 11.11 15.55
C THR A 430 30.74 12.18 14.71
N GLN A 431 30.56 11.92 13.41
CA GLN A 431 29.82 12.86 12.53
C GLN A 431 28.36 13.05 12.96
N ARG A 432 27.80 12.08 13.70
CA ARG A 432 26.41 12.11 14.20
C ARG A 432 26.28 12.66 15.61
N GLY A 433 27.40 12.80 16.35
CA GLY A 433 27.39 13.22 17.74
C GLY A 433 26.83 12.15 18.69
N TYR A 434 26.90 10.86 18.31
CA TYR A 434 26.44 9.74 19.13
C TYR A 434 27.48 9.37 20.19
N ASN A 435 27.47 10.09 21.31
CA ASN A 435 28.50 9.99 22.33
C ASN A 435 28.54 8.64 23.06
N GLU A 436 27.39 8.03 23.32
CA GLU A 436 27.33 6.70 23.94
C GLU A 436 27.77 5.61 22.96
N VAL A 437 27.50 5.76 21.68
CA VAL A 437 28.02 4.85 20.63
C VAL A 437 29.54 4.97 20.53
N ILE A 438 30.09 6.18 20.58
CA ILE A 438 31.55 6.42 20.59
C ILE A 438 32.21 5.68 21.77
N LYS A 439 31.67 5.86 23.00
CA LYS A 439 32.16 5.15 24.18
C LYS A 439 32.11 3.63 23.99
N LEU A 440 31.01 3.11 23.48
CA LEU A 440 30.82 1.69 23.23
C LEU A 440 31.85 1.16 22.21
N LEU A 441 31.99 1.82 21.05
CA LEU A 441 32.96 1.41 20.03
C LEU A 441 34.39 1.38 20.58
N VAL A 442 34.80 2.42 21.30
CA VAL A 442 36.14 2.49 21.93
C VAL A 442 36.33 1.39 22.99
N SER A 443 35.31 1.12 23.81
CA SER A 443 35.35 0.02 24.80
C SER A 443 35.49 -1.36 24.17
N LYS A 444 35.03 -1.49 22.91
CA LYS A 444 35.14 -2.73 22.10
C LYS A 444 36.39 -2.73 21.19
N GLY A 445 37.31 -1.79 21.36
CA GLY A 445 38.61 -1.77 20.69
C GLY A 445 38.68 -0.96 19.40
N ALA A 446 37.75 0.00 19.20
CA ALA A 446 37.87 0.91 18.07
C ALA A 446 39.17 1.74 18.17
N SER A 447 39.88 1.84 17.07
CA SER A 447 41.09 2.64 16.93
C SER A 447 40.76 4.14 16.93
N VAL A 448 40.92 4.80 18.07
CA VAL A 448 40.52 6.20 18.29
C VAL A 448 41.22 7.15 17.31
N ASN A 449 42.46 6.83 16.92
CA ASN A 449 43.31 7.63 16.02
C ASN A 449 43.37 7.07 14.58
N ALA A 450 42.45 6.16 14.20
CA ALA A 450 42.32 5.73 12.82
C ALA A 450 42.12 6.94 11.88
N ARG A 451 42.82 6.93 10.75
CA ARG A 451 42.76 8.03 9.77
C ARG A 451 41.98 7.58 8.53
N ASN A 452 41.06 8.44 8.05
CA ASN A 452 40.39 8.25 6.79
C ASN A 452 41.31 8.58 5.60
N ALA A 453 40.86 8.37 4.36
CA ALA A 453 41.63 8.66 3.16
C ALA A 453 42.07 10.13 3.01
N ASN A 454 41.45 11.05 3.73
CA ASN A 454 41.84 12.46 3.80
C ASN A 454 42.84 12.73 4.94
N GLY A 455 43.35 11.71 5.62
CA GLY A 455 44.25 11.82 6.74
C GLY A 455 43.59 12.30 8.05
N GLN A 456 42.29 12.40 8.11
CA GLN A 456 41.53 12.93 9.25
C GLN A 456 41.19 11.80 10.24
N THR A 457 41.44 12.04 11.54
CA THR A 457 40.92 11.20 12.63
C THR A 457 39.44 11.54 12.92
N ALA A 458 38.80 10.74 13.76
CA ALA A 458 37.45 11.04 14.24
C ALA A 458 37.36 12.46 14.85
N LEU A 459 38.35 12.84 15.68
CA LEU A 459 38.47 14.20 16.24
C LEU A 459 38.71 15.25 15.14
N GLY A 460 39.60 14.98 14.21
CA GLY A 460 39.92 15.90 13.07
C GLY A 460 38.71 16.21 12.18
N LEU A 461 37.69 15.32 12.11
CA LEU A 461 36.44 15.58 11.42
C LEU A 461 35.62 16.70 12.07
N LEU A 462 35.77 16.92 13.38
CA LEU A 462 35.02 17.95 14.13
C LEU A 462 35.77 19.29 14.07
N THR A 463 37.10 19.29 14.09
CA THR A 463 37.97 20.47 14.16
C THR A 463 38.24 21.07 12.76
N GLY A 464 38.29 20.24 11.71
CA GLY A 464 38.65 20.65 10.34
C GLY A 464 37.55 21.38 9.54
N ARG A 465 36.33 21.54 10.05
CA ARG A 465 35.18 22.17 9.34
C ARG A 465 34.86 23.58 9.83
N THR A 466 35.84 24.48 9.82
CA THR A 466 35.64 25.89 10.20
C THR A 466 35.10 26.80 9.06
N GLY A 467 34.61 26.24 7.96
CA GLY A 467 34.13 27.01 6.84
C GLY A 467 32.77 26.57 6.32
N ARG A 468 31.68 27.21 6.79
CA ARG A 468 30.36 27.28 6.16
C ARG A 468 29.14 26.64 6.87
N THR A 469 29.03 26.71 8.17
CA THR A 469 27.68 26.66 8.78
C THR A 469 27.66 27.31 10.17
N GLU A 470 27.88 28.60 10.24
CA GLU A 470 27.41 29.43 11.36
C GLU A 470 25.90 29.56 11.21
N ASN A 471 25.10 28.71 11.86
CA ASN A 471 23.72 29.07 12.22
C ASN A 471 22.91 27.94 12.92
N ARG A 472 23.50 27.25 13.91
CA ARG A 472 22.67 26.55 14.91
C ARG A 472 23.48 26.40 16.21
N ARG A 473 23.21 27.24 17.21
CA ARG A 473 23.89 27.21 18.53
C ARG A 473 23.93 25.79 19.14
N GLY A 474 22.89 25.01 19.07
CA GLY A 474 22.85 23.65 19.61
C GLY A 474 23.81 22.65 18.93
N GLN A 475 24.09 22.78 17.61
CA GLN A 475 25.06 21.90 16.93
C GLN A 475 26.51 22.19 17.31
N THR A 476 26.81 23.42 17.76
CA THR A 476 28.15 23.81 18.21
C THR A 476 28.46 23.18 19.58
N GLU A 477 27.51 23.18 20.51
CA GLU A 477 27.65 22.58 21.85
C GLU A 477 27.78 21.06 21.79
N GLU A 478 26.98 20.38 20.97
CA GLU A 478 27.08 18.92 20.74
C GLU A 478 28.44 18.54 20.14
N ARG A 479 28.96 19.30 19.19
CA ARG A 479 30.29 19.08 18.62
C ARG A 479 31.42 19.25 19.65
N GLN A 480 31.30 20.28 20.51
CA GLN A 480 32.27 20.50 21.58
C GLN A 480 32.26 19.35 22.57
N SER A 481 31.08 18.92 23.01
CA SER A 481 30.94 17.77 23.91
C SER A 481 31.52 16.48 23.31
N THR A 482 31.27 16.23 22.01
CA THR A 482 31.84 15.06 21.31
C THR A 482 33.36 15.15 21.17
N ALA A 483 33.89 16.35 20.89
CA ALA A 483 35.34 16.56 20.82
C ALA A 483 36.03 16.37 22.17
N GLU A 484 35.45 16.88 23.25
CA GLU A 484 35.95 16.69 24.64
C GLU A 484 35.94 15.22 25.02
N LEU A 485 34.87 14.49 24.70
CA LEU A 485 34.80 13.04 24.90
C LEU A 485 35.91 12.33 24.14
N LEU A 486 36.12 12.59 22.85
CA LEU A 486 37.15 11.94 22.06
C LEU A 486 38.56 12.21 22.63
N ARG A 487 38.85 13.45 23.07
CA ARG A 487 40.12 13.79 23.73
C ARG A 487 40.29 13.00 25.03
N SER A 488 39.23 12.86 25.84
CA SER A 488 39.26 12.04 27.06
C SER A 488 39.52 10.57 26.81
N LEU A 489 39.18 10.08 25.62
CA LEU A 489 39.43 8.72 25.15
C LEU A 489 40.77 8.56 24.44
N GLY A 490 41.61 9.60 24.39
CA GLY A 490 42.97 9.55 23.82
C GLY A 490 43.05 9.90 22.33
N ALA A 491 42.03 10.59 21.78
CA ALA A 491 42.06 11.05 20.39
C ALA A 491 43.08 12.19 20.22
N THR A 492 43.85 12.11 19.12
CA THR A 492 44.74 13.17 18.63
C THR A 492 44.21 13.71 17.30
N GLU A 493 44.58 14.96 16.93
CA GLU A 493 44.16 15.57 15.65
C GLU A 493 44.84 14.96 14.43
#